data_9127303e95272b5f737cb21af3337e3d
#
_entry.id   9127303e95272b5f737cb21af3337e3d
#
_cell.length_a   1.000
_cell.length_b   1.000
_cell.length_c   1.000
_cell.angle_alpha   90.00
_cell.angle_beta   90.00
_cell.angle_gamma   90.00
#
_symmetry.space_group_name_H-M   'P 1'
#
loop_
_entity.id
_entity.type
_entity.pdbx_description
1 polymer ?
#
loop_
_entity_poly.entity_id
_entity_poly.type
_entity_poly.pdbx_seq_one_letter_code
_entity_poly.pdbx_strand_id
1 'polypeptide(L)'
;MNNQEKQKRLKEKEQIAFMDEVDAALHRRPRIGARGLSLGTAVAVILFLIWANHSEIDEVSRGQGQVISSQHTQVIENLEGGILQEMLVYEGQIVDKGTPLARLSNETAESLYRDALGKSRENTIAIIRLRAELEDHEPVFPADLAATSPQSIEDQLLFYATRKKQRTAELEVLHSQYVQRAQEIEEEKNRKQQAERELGLALQQVGMTQGLVARNLYSKVDFLNQQQKVAALQGDISVLKASIPKAEAAAQEALQKYELRKAEMNSQIVEEINKRRAELASLTESLAAGSDRVTRTELKSPVRGTIKQIMLKTVGGVAKPGEPIMEIVPLDDTLLVETRIRPGDIAFIRPNQKAMVKVTAYDFSIYGGLQGEVEQISADTAICSMWPKYALPETPSSTAGNNCRSFRAWCARWTS
;
A
#
# COMPACT_ATOMS: atom_id res chain seq x y z
N MET A 1 -35.16 -49.11 93.73
CA MET A 1 -33.76 -49.29 93.36
C MET A 1 -33.23 -50.53 93.96
N ASN A 2 -33.05 -51.60 93.23
CA ASN A 2 -33.00 -53.00 93.61
C ASN A 2 -31.64 -53.35 94.29
N ASN A 3 -31.64 -54.07 95.36
CA ASN A 3 -30.46 -54.48 96.16
C ASN A 3 -29.37 -55.16 95.26
N GLN A 4 -29.75 -55.73 94.14
CA GLN A 4 -28.80 -56.37 93.20
C GLN A 4 -27.92 -55.34 92.42
N GLU A 5 -28.44 -54.19 92.15
CA GLU A 5 -27.67 -53.12 91.47
C GLU A 5 -26.62 -52.48 92.40
N LYS A 6 -26.96 -52.41 93.74
CA LYS A 6 -26.02 -51.91 94.73
C LYS A 6 -24.82 -52.85 94.92
N GLN A 7 -25.06 -54.16 94.92
CA GLN A 7 -24.00 -55.16 95.04
C GLN A 7 -23.15 -55.22 93.79
N LYS A 8 -23.73 -55.06 92.61
CA LYS A 8 -22.99 -54.99 91.35
C LYS A 8 -22.05 -53.77 91.27
N ARG A 9 -22.49 -52.65 91.77
CA ARG A 9 -21.66 -51.43 91.85
C ARG A 9 -20.55 -51.50 92.91
N LEU A 10 -20.75 -52.26 94.04
CA LEU A 10 -19.70 -52.48 95.03
C LEU A 10 -18.62 -53.41 94.49
N LYS A 11 -18.96 -54.50 93.80
CA LYS A 11 -18.01 -55.44 93.21
C LYS A 11 -17.23 -54.76 92.03
N GLU A 12 -17.83 -53.88 91.23
CA GLU A 12 -17.17 -53.09 90.24
C GLU A 12 -16.16 -52.08 90.84
N LYS A 13 -16.46 -51.53 92.01
CA LYS A 13 -15.56 -50.62 92.75
C LYS A 13 -14.36 -51.32 93.35
N GLU A 14 -14.53 -52.55 93.88
CA GLU A 14 -13.44 -53.38 94.40
C GLU A 14 -12.51 -53.89 93.28
N GLN A 15 -13.06 -54.27 92.13
CA GLN A 15 -12.24 -54.66 90.99
C GLN A 15 -11.40 -53.48 90.38
N ILE A 16 -11.89 -52.29 90.46
CA ILE A 16 -11.19 -51.07 90.00
C ILE A 16 -10.05 -50.71 90.97
N ALA A 17 -10.11 -51.10 92.23
CA ALA A 17 -9.07 -50.78 93.22
C ALA A 17 -7.83 -51.66 93.18
N PHE A 18 -7.85 -52.76 92.35
CA PHE A 18 -6.73 -53.67 92.10
C PHE A 18 -6.15 -53.59 90.70
N MET A 19 -6.66 -52.67 89.88
CA MET A 19 -6.15 -52.51 88.53
C MET A 19 -5.07 -51.41 88.49
N ASP A 20 -4.05 -51.60 87.61
CA ASP A 20 -3.01 -50.57 87.38
C ASP A 20 -3.66 -49.24 87.02
N GLU A 21 -3.09 -48.09 87.46
CA GLU A 21 -3.68 -46.74 87.27
C GLU A 21 -4.13 -46.43 85.91
N VAL A 22 -3.45 -46.99 84.88
CA VAL A 22 -3.76 -46.75 83.43
C VAL A 22 -5.02 -47.52 83.00
N ASP A 23 -5.22 -48.78 83.45
CA ASP A 23 -6.42 -49.59 83.18
C ASP A 23 -7.64 -49.12 83.97
N ALA A 24 -7.46 -48.68 85.19
CA ALA A 24 -8.55 -48.07 86.00
C ALA A 24 -9.07 -46.77 85.40
N ALA A 25 -8.24 -46.00 84.68
CA ALA A 25 -8.61 -44.76 83.92
C ALA A 25 -9.45 -45.08 82.68
N LEU A 26 -9.16 -46.18 81.98
CA LEU A 26 -9.92 -46.62 80.80
C LEU A 26 -11.33 -47.09 81.07
N HIS A 27 -11.58 -47.65 82.30
CA HIS A 27 -12.91 -48.17 82.73
C HIS A 27 -13.75 -47.15 83.45
N ARG A 28 -13.23 -45.94 83.76
CA ARG A 28 -14.05 -44.87 84.37
C ARG A 28 -14.95 -44.29 83.31
N ARG A 29 -16.25 -44.56 83.41
CA ARG A 29 -17.23 -43.88 82.55
C ARG A 29 -17.09 -42.36 82.68
N PRO A 30 -16.84 -41.62 81.66
CA PRO A 30 -16.72 -40.16 81.79
C PRO A 30 -18.02 -39.56 82.29
N ARG A 31 -17.95 -38.68 83.30
CA ARG A 31 -19.07 -37.92 83.79
C ARG A 31 -19.73 -37.16 82.66
N ILE A 32 -21.06 -37.02 82.63
CA ILE A 32 -21.84 -36.38 81.56
C ILE A 32 -21.30 -34.99 81.22
N GLY A 33 -20.77 -34.25 82.24
CA GLY A 33 -20.11 -32.97 82.05
C GLY A 33 -18.79 -33.02 81.21
N ALA A 34 -18.00 -34.10 81.34
CA ALA A 34 -16.75 -34.27 80.63
C ALA A 34 -16.99 -34.54 79.08
N ARG A 35 -18.08 -35.24 78.75
CA ARG A 35 -18.50 -35.42 77.35
C ARG A 35 -19.02 -34.14 76.76
N GLY A 36 -19.74 -33.31 77.49
CA GLY A 36 -20.19 -32.00 77.07
C GLY A 36 -19.00 -31.05 76.75
N LEU A 37 -17.99 -31.08 77.64
CA LEU A 37 -16.80 -30.27 77.49
C LEU A 37 -15.96 -30.71 76.28
N SER A 38 -15.78 -32.02 76.04
CA SER A 38 -15.04 -32.54 74.90
C SER A 38 -15.77 -32.29 73.55
N LEU A 39 -17.12 -32.38 73.60
CA LEU A 39 -17.90 -32.05 72.40
C LEU A 39 -17.86 -30.53 72.08
N GLY A 40 -17.92 -29.70 73.15
CA GLY A 40 -17.78 -28.24 73.01
C GLY A 40 -16.43 -27.82 72.49
N THR A 41 -15.33 -28.44 72.93
CA THR A 41 -13.99 -28.18 72.43
C THR A 41 -13.83 -28.68 71.00
N ALA A 42 -14.39 -29.84 70.63
CA ALA A 42 -14.36 -30.35 69.27
C ALA A 42 -15.11 -29.41 68.29
N VAL A 43 -16.29 -28.91 68.69
CA VAL A 43 -17.06 -27.93 67.91
C VAL A 43 -16.30 -26.61 67.79
N ALA A 44 -15.67 -26.13 68.85
CA ALA A 44 -14.88 -24.91 68.85
C ALA A 44 -13.64 -25.03 67.87
N VAL A 45 -12.96 -26.19 67.87
CA VAL A 45 -11.85 -26.47 66.94
C VAL A 45 -12.36 -26.54 65.55
N ILE A 46 -13.48 -27.19 65.27
CA ILE A 46 -14.05 -27.26 63.91
C ILE A 46 -14.43 -25.84 63.40
N LEU A 47 -15.09 -25.04 64.23
CA LEU A 47 -15.44 -23.67 63.93
C LEU A 47 -14.18 -22.81 63.68
N PHE A 48 -13.14 -23.00 64.48
CA PHE A 48 -11.86 -22.32 64.28
C PHE A 48 -11.19 -22.73 63.00
N LEU A 49 -11.20 -24.00 62.61
CA LEU A 49 -10.66 -24.49 61.33
C LEU A 49 -11.47 -23.97 60.16
N ILE A 50 -12.80 -23.89 60.25
CA ILE A 50 -13.64 -23.30 59.22
C ILE A 50 -13.34 -21.82 59.11
N TRP A 51 -13.25 -21.09 60.19
CA TRP A 51 -12.89 -19.66 60.20
C TRP A 51 -11.48 -19.44 59.66
N ALA A 52 -10.49 -20.24 60.04
CA ALA A 52 -9.11 -20.15 59.56
C ALA A 52 -9.00 -20.45 58.07
N ASN A 53 -9.81 -21.41 57.58
CA ASN A 53 -9.84 -21.73 56.14
C ASN A 53 -10.54 -20.65 55.29
N HIS A 54 -11.41 -19.85 55.92
CA HIS A 54 -12.13 -18.75 55.27
C HIS A 54 -11.48 -17.38 55.48
N SER A 55 -10.44 -17.33 56.30
CA SER A 55 -9.71 -16.10 56.58
C SER A 55 -8.71 -15.81 55.48
N GLU A 56 -8.99 -14.77 54.71
CA GLU A 56 -8.07 -14.25 53.69
C GLU A 56 -7.00 -13.39 54.37
N ILE A 57 -5.74 -13.64 54.06
CA ILE A 57 -4.60 -12.87 54.55
C ILE A 57 -4.06 -12.07 53.33
N ASP A 58 -4.16 -10.77 53.43
CA ASP A 58 -3.59 -9.88 52.43
C ASP A 58 -2.06 -9.91 52.46
N GLU A 59 -1.44 -10.37 51.39
CA GLU A 59 0.00 -10.26 51.22
C GLU A 59 0.35 -8.97 50.46
N VAL A 60 1.19 -8.14 51.03
CA VAL A 60 1.51 -6.83 50.51
C VAL A 60 2.97 -6.78 50.08
N SER A 61 3.20 -6.81 48.79
CA SER A 61 4.52 -6.59 48.21
C SER A 61 4.82 -5.09 48.06
N ARG A 62 6.03 -4.69 48.43
CA ARG A 62 6.46 -3.27 48.39
C ARG A 62 7.68 -3.12 47.50
N GLY A 63 7.63 -2.16 46.57
CA GLY A 63 8.74 -1.79 45.69
C GLY A 63 9.02 -0.29 45.73
N GLN A 64 10.22 0.08 45.33
CA GLN A 64 10.59 1.47 45.10
C GLN A 64 10.69 1.67 43.60
N GLY A 65 10.11 2.76 43.07
CA GLY A 65 10.05 3.01 41.64
C GLY A 65 10.22 4.48 41.28
N GLN A 66 10.30 4.71 39.99
CA GLN A 66 10.35 6.04 39.41
C GLN A 66 9.21 6.20 38.40
N VAL A 67 8.71 7.42 38.27
CA VAL A 67 7.73 7.74 37.23
C VAL A 67 8.46 7.84 35.91
N ILE A 68 8.03 7.07 34.95
CA ILE A 68 8.51 7.11 33.56
C ILE A 68 7.36 7.50 32.65
N SER A 69 7.69 8.07 31.50
CA SER A 69 6.73 8.32 30.42
C SER A 69 6.44 7.01 29.70
N SER A 70 5.19 6.70 29.35
CA SER A 70 4.84 5.50 28.59
C SER A 70 5.38 5.57 27.17
N GLN A 71 5.50 6.78 26.62
CA GLN A 71 6.06 7.02 25.31
C GLN A 71 7.46 7.62 25.44
N HIS A 72 8.37 7.07 24.61
CA HIS A 72 9.72 7.60 24.52
C HIS A 72 9.70 8.96 23.82
N THR A 73 10.65 9.82 24.16
CA THR A 73 10.92 11.07 23.44
C THR A 73 10.99 10.76 21.94
N GLN A 74 10.17 11.44 21.15
CA GLN A 74 10.16 11.30 19.69
C GLN A 74 11.27 12.14 19.11
N VAL A 75 12.20 11.51 18.44
CA VAL A 75 13.26 12.17 17.68
C VAL A 75 12.76 12.43 16.28
N ILE A 76 12.77 13.69 15.86
CA ILE A 76 12.38 14.10 14.51
C ILE A 76 13.64 14.18 13.66
N GLU A 77 13.69 13.28 12.68
CA GLU A 77 14.79 13.16 11.73
C GLU A 77 14.28 13.41 10.32
N ASN A 78 15.15 13.87 9.42
CA ASN A 78 14.86 13.97 8.01
C ASN A 78 15.64 12.91 7.23
N LEU A 79 14.90 12.07 6.50
CA LEU A 79 15.48 10.98 5.69
C LEU A 79 16.27 11.50 4.49
N GLU A 80 15.83 12.60 3.88
CA GLU A 80 16.39 13.12 2.63
C GLU A 80 17.53 14.12 2.84
N GLY A 81 17.61 14.72 4.05
CA GLY A 81 18.50 15.86 4.30
C GLY A 81 18.05 17.13 3.57
N GLY A 82 18.86 18.18 3.65
CA GLY A 82 18.58 19.44 2.96
C GLY A 82 19.08 20.65 3.73
N ILE A 83 18.79 21.85 3.23
CA ILE A 83 19.14 23.12 3.86
C ILE A 83 17.93 23.63 4.63
N LEU A 84 18.08 23.95 5.90
CA LEU A 84 17.01 24.54 6.70
C LEU A 84 16.64 25.92 6.16
N GLN A 85 15.45 26.04 5.57
CA GLN A 85 14.92 27.31 5.10
C GLN A 85 14.29 28.11 6.23
N GLU A 86 13.45 27.46 7.02
CA GLU A 86 12.66 28.11 8.05
C GLU A 86 12.43 27.16 9.22
N MET A 87 12.54 27.67 10.44
CA MET A 87 12.11 27.01 11.66
C MET A 87 10.80 27.66 12.12
N LEU A 88 9.73 26.87 12.21
CA LEU A 88 8.38 27.37 12.49
C LEU A 88 8.04 27.30 13.99
N VAL A 89 8.89 26.67 14.79
CA VAL A 89 8.65 26.38 16.20
C VAL A 89 9.88 26.71 17.06
N TYR A 90 9.65 26.83 18.38
CA TYR A 90 10.74 27.11 19.36
C TYR A 90 10.72 26.10 20.52
N GLU A 91 11.83 26.01 21.24
CA GLU A 91 11.96 25.12 22.40
C GLU A 91 10.96 25.48 23.50
N GLY A 92 10.27 24.47 24.04
CA GLY A 92 9.21 24.64 25.04
C GLY A 92 7.82 24.87 24.48
N GLN A 93 7.66 25.02 23.16
CA GLN A 93 6.36 25.16 22.51
C GLN A 93 5.59 23.84 22.48
N ILE A 94 4.29 23.92 22.72
CA ILE A 94 3.36 22.79 22.55
C ILE A 94 2.90 22.76 21.10
N VAL A 95 2.99 21.60 20.48
CA VAL A 95 2.58 21.35 19.09
C VAL A 95 1.59 20.21 19.03
N ASP A 96 0.61 20.31 18.14
CA ASP A 96 -0.32 19.23 17.86
C ASP A 96 0.21 18.30 16.76
N LYS A 97 -0.33 17.08 16.69
CA LYS A 97 -0.01 16.12 15.63
C LYS A 97 -0.29 16.74 14.26
N GLY A 98 0.69 16.67 13.35
CA GLY A 98 0.60 17.21 11.99
C GLY A 98 1.00 18.68 11.86
N THR A 99 1.28 19.39 12.95
CA THR A 99 1.77 20.77 12.90
C THR A 99 3.12 20.83 12.18
N PRO A 100 3.31 21.75 11.21
CA PRO A 100 4.60 21.93 10.56
C PRO A 100 5.61 22.50 11.57
N LEU A 101 6.78 21.86 11.63
CA LEU A 101 7.85 22.16 12.58
C LEU A 101 8.99 22.96 11.94
N ALA A 102 9.40 22.52 10.77
CA ALA A 102 10.47 23.13 10.00
C ALA A 102 10.29 22.87 8.51
N ARG A 103 10.80 23.74 7.69
CA ARG A 103 10.85 23.59 6.25
C ARG A 103 12.28 23.48 5.78
N LEU A 104 12.59 22.38 5.12
CA LEU A 104 13.89 22.14 4.50
C LEU A 104 13.77 22.40 2.99
N SER A 105 14.85 22.84 2.36
CA SER A 105 14.98 22.88 0.92
C SER A 105 15.89 21.74 0.46
N ASN A 106 15.40 20.95 -0.47
CA ASN A 106 16.20 19.99 -1.21
C ASN A 106 16.02 20.24 -2.70
N GLU A 107 16.82 21.18 -3.23
CA GLU A 107 16.76 21.63 -4.62
C GLU A 107 16.96 20.46 -5.61
N THR A 108 17.77 19.49 -5.23
CA THR A 108 17.98 18.27 -6.04
C THR A 108 16.69 17.46 -6.17
N ALA A 109 15.99 17.23 -5.06
CA ALA A 109 14.71 16.48 -5.08
C ALA A 109 13.64 17.23 -5.88
N GLU A 110 13.52 18.55 -5.70
CA GLU A 110 12.57 19.38 -6.44
C GLU A 110 12.90 19.42 -7.94
N SER A 111 14.19 19.51 -8.30
CA SER A 111 14.64 19.52 -9.69
C SER A 111 14.33 18.19 -10.38
N LEU A 112 14.62 17.06 -9.73
CA LEU A 112 14.28 15.72 -10.23
C LEU A 112 12.77 15.52 -10.41
N TYR A 113 11.97 16.00 -9.45
CA TYR A 113 10.52 15.95 -9.56
C TYR A 113 10.00 16.79 -10.73
N ARG A 114 10.50 18.01 -10.91
CA ARG A 114 10.12 18.90 -12.03
C ARG A 114 10.53 18.33 -13.38
N ASP A 115 11.71 17.73 -13.48
CA ASP A 115 12.19 17.06 -14.70
C ASP A 115 11.29 15.86 -15.06
N ALA A 116 11.00 15.00 -14.08
CA ALA A 116 10.09 13.88 -14.29
C ALA A 116 8.67 14.33 -14.71
N LEU A 117 8.18 15.42 -14.10
CA LEU A 117 6.88 16.00 -14.45
C LEU A 117 6.86 16.56 -15.87
N GLY A 118 7.94 17.26 -16.29
CA GLY A 118 8.10 17.74 -17.66
C GLY A 118 8.07 16.60 -18.68
N LYS A 119 8.90 15.58 -18.46
CA LYS A 119 8.96 14.38 -19.34
C LYS A 119 7.64 13.62 -19.37
N SER A 120 6.92 13.52 -18.24
CA SER A 120 5.60 12.88 -18.20
C SER A 120 4.57 13.61 -19.05
N ARG A 121 4.56 14.95 -19.01
CA ARG A 121 3.70 15.79 -19.85
C ARG A 121 4.04 15.64 -21.33
N GLU A 122 5.33 15.69 -21.69
CA GLU A 122 5.80 15.50 -23.06
C GLU A 122 5.38 14.15 -23.63
N ASN A 123 5.56 13.06 -22.87
CA ASN A 123 5.12 11.73 -23.28
C ASN A 123 3.59 11.65 -23.44
N THR A 124 2.84 12.31 -22.55
CA THR A 124 1.38 12.37 -22.66
C THR A 124 0.93 13.08 -23.93
N ILE A 125 1.51 14.25 -24.22
CA ILE A 125 1.23 15.03 -25.43
C ILE A 125 1.61 14.22 -26.68
N ALA A 126 2.76 13.55 -26.68
CA ALA A 126 3.20 12.70 -27.77
C ALA A 126 2.25 11.51 -28.02
N ILE A 127 1.74 10.86 -26.95
CA ILE A 127 0.77 9.77 -27.05
C ILE A 127 -0.56 10.26 -27.66
N ILE A 128 -1.04 11.44 -27.27
CA ILE A 128 -2.25 12.03 -27.83
C ILE A 128 -2.07 12.27 -29.33
N ARG A 129 -0.95 12.87 -29.75
CA ARG A 129 -0.61 13.06 -31.15
C ARG A 129 -0.55 11.74 -31.94
N LEU A 130 0.15 10.74 -31.40
CA LEU A 130 0.31 9.44 -32.05
C LEU A 130 -1.03 8.70 -32.23
N ARG A 131 -1.94 8.81 -31.27
CA ARG A 131 -3.30 8.26 -31.39
C ARG A 131 -4.06 8.97 -32.50
N ALA A 132 -4.03 10.29 -32.52
CA ALA A 132 -4.67 11.07 -33.55
C ALA A 132 -4.10 10.74 -34.96
N GLU A 133 -2.79 10.48 -35.07
CA GLU A 133 -2.14 10.04 -36.30
C GLU A 133 -2.58 8.62 -36.72
N LEU A 134 -2.77 7.71 -35.77
CA LEU A 134 -3.25 6.34 -36.02
C LEU A 134 -4.70 6.33 -36.51
N GLU A 135 -5.55 7.17 -35.90
CA GLU A 135 -6.98 7.28 -36.17
C GLU A 135 -7.30 8.30 -37.32
N ASP A 136 -6.26 8.94 -37.88
CA ASP A 136 -6.31 9.92 -38.93
C ASP A 136 -7.23 11.13 -38.67
N HIS A 137 -7.20 11.63 -37.43
CA HIS A 137 -7.89 12.85 -37.05
C HIS A 137 -6.90 13.89 -36.49
N GLU A 138 -7.34 15.13 -36.30
CA GLU A 138 -6.52 16.15 -35.65
C GLU A 138 -6.39 15.92 -34.16
N PRO A 139 -5.18 16.05 -33.57
CA PRO A 139 -4.95 15.86 -32.16
C PRO A 139 -5.66 16.96 -31.35
N VAL A 140 -6.46 16.53 -30.34
CA VAL A 140 -7.13 17.44 -29.42
C VAL A 140 -6.46 17.29 -28.04
N PHE A 141 -5.89 18.39 -27.55
CA PHE A 141 -5.18 18.40 -26.27
C PHE A 141 -6.09 18.96 -25.15
N PRO A 142 -6.07 18.35 -23.94
CA PRO A 142 -6.75 18.87 -22.77
C PRO A 142 -6.30 20.30 -22.42
N ALA A 143 -7.23 21.11 -21.91
CA ALA A 143 -6.97 22.52 -21.60
C ALA A 143 -5.90 22.74 -20.53
N ASP A 144 -5.76 21.82 -19.58
CA ASP A 144 -4.74 21.82 -18.53
C ASP A 144 -3.32 21.64 -19.10
N LEU A 145 -3.17 20.73 -20.07
CA LEU A 145 -1.89 20.56 -20.79
C LEU A 145 -1.58 21.76 -21.68
N ALA A 146 -2.60 22.34 -22.32
CA ALA A 146 -2.44 23.54 -23.14
C ALA A 146 -1.96 24.75 -22.33
N ALA A 147 -2.45 24.90 -21.09
CA ALA A 147 -2.03 25.97 -20.22
C ALA A 147 -0.62 25.77 -19.64
N THR A 148 -0.21 24.51 -19.39
CA THR A 148 1.07 24.23 -18.72
C THR A 148 2.23 23.97 -19.66
N SER A 149 1.98 23.56 -20.91
CA SER A 149 3.03 23.19 -21.87
C SER A 149 2.69 23.62 -23.31
N PRO A 150 2.41 24.93 -23.54
CA PRO A 150 1.97 25.42 -24.87
C PRO A 150 3.01 25.18 -25.95
N GLN A 151 4.29 25.38 -25.65
CA GLN A 151 5.39 25.18 -26.61
C GLN A 151 5.47 23.73 -27.07
N SER A 152 5.40 22.76 -26.13
CA SER A 152 5.44 21.34 -26.47
C SER A 152 4.26 20.93 -27.35
N ILE A 153 3.08 21.52 -27.17
CA ILE A 153 1.91 21.26 -28.02
C ILE A 153 2.13 21.83 -29.42
N GLU A 154 2.64 23.04 -29.54
CA GLU A 154 2.95 23.65 -30.86
C GLU A 154 3.95 22.80 -31.62
N ASP A 155 5.02 22.36 -30.98
CA ASP A 155 6.03 21.49 -31.60
C ASP A 155 5.41 20.16 -32.04
N GLN A 156 4.53 19.55 -31.23
CA GLN A 156 3.86 18.30 -31.60
C GLN A 156 2.82 18.48 -32.72
N LEU A 157 2.15 19.62 -32.81
CA LEU A 157 1.26 19.94 -33.93
C LEU A 157 2.03 20.09 -35.24
N LEU A 158 3.15 20.79 -35.20
CA LEU A 158 4.04 20.94 -36.36
C LEU A 158 4.57 19.58 -36.82
N PHE A 159 5.01 18.77 -35.87
CA PHE A 159 5.47 17.41 -36.14
C PHE A 159 4.38 16.53 -36.77
N TYR A 160 3.15 16.59 -36.21
CA TYR A 160 1.98 15.90 -36.76
C TYR A 160 1.72 16.31 -38.22
N ALA A 161 1.65 17.62 -38.48
CA ALA A 161 1.37 18.13 -39.83
C ALA A 161 2.44 17.67 -40.85
N THR A 162 3.71 17.72 -40.46
CA THR A 162 4.83 17.31 -41.31
C THR A 162 4.78 15.81 -41.59
N ARG A 163 4.56 14.98 -40.56
CA ARG A 163 4.50 13.53 -40.69
C ARG A 163 3.24 13.07 -41.45
N LYS A 164 2.11 13.73 -41.24
CA LYS A 164 0.88 13.50 -42.04
C LYS A 164 1.12 13.76 -43.51
N LYS A 165 1.74 14.90 -43.84
CA LYS A 165 2.08 15.25 -45.25
C LYS A 165 3.02 14.22 -45.87
N GLN A 166 4.06 13.79 -45.18
CA GLN A 166 4.96 12.76 -45.64
C GLN A 166 4.26 11.43 -45.90
N ARG A 167 3.45 10.97 -44.92
CA ARG A 167 2.68 9.72 -44.99
C ARG A 167 1.69 9.72 -46.15
N THR A 168 0.92 10.79 -46.31
CA THR A 168 -0.04 10.90 -47.41
C THR A 168 0.66 10.91 -48.75
N ALA A 169 1.75 11.65 -48.92
CA ALA A 169 2.52 11.68 -50.19
C ALA A 169 3.08 10.31 -50.57
N GLU A 170 3.62 9.56 -49.59
CA GLU A 170 4.18 8.24 -49.85
C GLU A 170 3.08 7.22 -50.24
N LEU A 171 1.94 7.23 -49.52
CA LEU A 171 0.79 6.38 -49.85
C LEU A 171 0.15 6.75 -51.17
N GLU A 172 0.09 8.03 -51.55
CA GLU A 172 -0.42 8.52 -52.81
C GLU A 172 0.40 8.03 -54.01
N VAL A 173 1.71 7.99 -53.86
CA VAL A 173 2.61 7.42 -54.92
C VAL A 173 2.28 5.94 -55.13
N LEU A 174 2.15 5.15 -54.10
CA LEU A 174 1.81 3.72 -54.20
C LEU A 174 0.39 3.49 -54.74
N HIS A 175 -0.56 4.31 -54.31
CA HIS A 175 -1.93 4.26 -54.80
C HIS A 175 -1.99 4.63 -56.30
N SER A 176 -1.22 5.66 -56.73
CA SER A 176 -1.14 6.04 -58.14
C SER A 176 -0.54 4.93 -59.03
N GLN A 177 0.44 4.18 -58.52
CA GLN A 177 0.96 2.99 -59.18
C GLN A 177 -0.10 1.90 -59.33
N TYR A 178 -0.89 1.64 -58.30
CA TYR A 178 -2.02 0.71 -58.40
C TYR A 178 -3.05 1.15 -59.45
N VAL A 179 -3.45 2.43 -59.43
CA VAL A 179 -4.42 2.99 -60.39
C VAL A 179 -3.91 2.86 -61.80
N GLN A 180 -2.63 3.15 -62.04
CA GLN A 180 -2.00 2.98 -63.35
C GLN A 180 -2.08 1.52 -63.83
N ARG A 181 -1.76 0.55 -62.97
CA ARG A 181 -1.84 -0.87 -63.32
C ARG A 181 -3.30 -1.32 -63.53
N ALA A 182 -4.26 -0.77 -62.79
CA ALA A 182 -5.69 -1.03 -63.03
C ALA A 182 -6.17 -0.49 -64.37
N GLN A 183 -5.65 0.67 -64.81
CA GLN A 183 -5.94 1.21 -66.15
C GLN A 183 -5.38 0.33 -67.28
N GLU A 184 -4.14 -0.20 -67.10
CA GLU A 184 -3.55 -1.15 -68.06
C GLU A 184 -4.45 -2.37 -68.30
N ILE A 185 -5.10 -2.88 -67.24
CA ILE A 185 -6.06 -4.00 -67.38
C ILE A 185 -7.26 -3.64 -68.28
N GLU A 186 -7.81 -2.44 -68.08
CA GLU A 186 -8.95 -1.98 -68.88
C GLU A 186 -8.57 -1.75 -70.33
N GLU A 187 -7.35 -1.25 -70.61
CA GLU A 187 -6.82 -1.11 -71.95
C GLU A 187 -6.71 -2.48 -72.65
N GLU A 188 -6.11 -3.47 -71.95
CA GLU A 188 -5.95 -4.82 -72.52
C GLU A 188 -7.32 -5.50 -72.73
N LYS A 189 -8.31 -5.34 -71.88
CA LYS A 189 -9.68 -5.83 -72.04
C LYS A 189 -10.38 -5.18 -73.21
N ASN A 190 -10.22 -3.87 -73.39
CA ASN A 190 -10.77 -3.13 -74.51
C ASN A 190 -10.18 -3.59 -75.86
N ARG A 191 -8.84 -3.77 -75.91
CA ARG A 191 -8.15 -4.32 -77.08
C ARG A 191 -8.66 -5.72 -77.41
N LYS A 192 -8.80 -6.58 -76.44
CA LYS A 192 -9.35 -7.91 -76.63
C LYS A 192 -10.78 -7.85 -77.20
N GLN A 193 -11.64 -7.01 -76.63
CA GLN A 193 -13.01 -6.86 -77.09
C GLN A 193 -13.04 -6.34 -78.53
N GLN A 194 -12.18 -5.42 -78.93
CA GLN A 194 -12.04 -4.95 -80.27
C GLN A 194 -11.61 -6.08 -81.28
N ALA A 195 -10.56 -6.84 -80.89
CA ALA A 195 -10.09 -7.98 -81.67
C ALA A 195 -11.17 -9.07 -81.82
N GLU A 196 -11.96 -9.33 -80.81
CA GLU A 196 -13.08 -10.27 -80.81
C GLU A 196 -14.21 -9.82 -81.78
N ARG A 197 -14.50 -8.50 -81.86
CA ARG A 197 -15.47 -7.94 -82.82
C ARG A 197 -14.93 -8.07 -84.23
N GLU A 198 -13.61 -7.71 -84.50
CA GLU A 198 -12.98 -7.87 -85.79
C GLU A 198 -12.93 -9.33 -86.19
N LEU A 199 -12.66 -10.26 -85.34
CA LEU A 199 -12.72 -11.70 -85.57
C LEU A 199 -14.12 -12.12 -86.04
N GLY A 200 -15.16 -11.64 -85.31
CA GLY A 200 -16.56 -11.92 -85.68
C GLY A 200 -16.90 -11.49 -87.10
N LEU A 201 -16.49 -10.29 -87.47
CA LEU A 201 -16.65 -9.78 -88.87
C LEU A 201 -15.86 -10.57 -89.91
N ALA A 202 -14.58 -10.91 -89.61
CA ALA A 202 -13.76 -11.72 -90.51
C ALA A 202 -14.30 -13.14 -90.65
N LEU A 203 -14.80 -13.79 -89.63
CA LEU A 203 -15.47 -15.11 -89.67
C LEU A 203 -16.77 -15.07 -90.55
N GLN A 204 -17.55 -14.00 -90.40
CA GLN A 204 -18.74 -13.80 -91.18
C GLN A 204 -18.36 -13.63 -92.71
N GLN A 205 -17.29 -12.90 -93.01
CA GLN A 205 -16.78 -12.73 -94.34
C GLN A 205 -16.29 -14.06 -94.94
N VAL A 206 -15.53 -14.84 -94.20
CA VAL A 206 -15.07 -16.19 -94.62
C VAL A 206 -16.26 -17.08 -94.90
N GLY A 207 -17.26 -17.08 -94.00
CA GLY A 207 -18.49 -17.89 -94.15
C GLY A 207 -19.26 -17.54 -95.49
N MET A 208 -19.36 -16.25 -95.77
CA MET A 208 -20.01 -15.82 -97.04
C MET A 208 -19.16 -16.20 -98.30
N THR A 209 -17.87 -16.15 -98.24
CA THR A 209 -17.01 -16.41 -99.41
C THR A 209 -16.71 -17.89 -99.64
N GLN A 210 -16.81 -18.75 -98.57
CA GLN A 210 -16.52 -20.19 -98.67
C GLN A 210 -17.37 -20.91 -99.67
N GLY A 211 -18.69 -20.61 -99.79
CA GLY A 211 -19.64 -21.19 -100.81
C GLY A 211 -19.35 -20.72 -102.24
N LEU A 212 -18.78 -19.49 -102.41
CA LEU A 212 -18.43 -18.95 -103.71
C LEU A 212 -17.11 -19.54 -104.21
N VAL A 213 -16.12 -19.78 -103.39
CA VAL A 213 -14.90 -20.49 -103.74
C VAL A 213 -15.19 -21.92 -104.21
N ALA A 214 -16.08 -22.65 -103.58
CA ALA A 214 -16.46 -24.03 -103.92
C ALA A 214 -17.06 -24.07 -105.36
N ARG A 215 -17.69 -22.97 -105.77
CA ARG A 215 -18.23 -22.78 -107.11
C ARG A 215 -17.32 -22.15 -108.12
N ASN A 216 -16.04 -21.94 -107.82
CA ASN A 216 -14.99 -21.20 -108.59
C ASN A 216 -15.42 -19.75 -108.97
N LEU A 217 -16.37 -19.14 -108.17
CA LEU A 217 -16.85 -17.77 -108.39
C LEU A 217 -16.02 -16.71 -107.59
N TYR A 218 -15.06 -17.14 -106.81
CA TYR A 218 -14.17 -16.28 -105.96
C TYR A 218 -12.75 -16.79 -105.99
N SER A 219 -11.77 -15.86 -105.85
CA SER A 219 -10.33 -16.18 -105.89
C SER A 219 -9.92 -17.00 -104.67
N LYS A 220 -9.19 -18.12 -104.92
CA LYS A 220 -8.67 -18.98 -103.80
C LYS A 220 -7.60 -18.26 -102.98
N VAL A 221 -6.83 -17.36 -103.70
CA VAL A 221 -5.77 -16.57 -103.01
C VAL A 221 -6.39 -15.59 -101.99
N ASP A 222 -7.48 -14.91 -102.40
CA ASP A 222 -8.13 -13.94 -101.54
C ASP A 222 -8.86 -14.66 -100.35
N PHE A 223 -9.37 -15.83 -100.57
CA PHE A 223 -9.97 -16.65 -99.48
C PHE A 223 -8.87 -17.11 -98.52
N LEU A 224 -7.72 -17.55 -98.99
CA LEU A 224 -6.59 -17.88 -98.12
C LEU A 224 -6.12 -16.67 -97.28
N ASN A 225 -6.06 -15.49 -97.89
CA ASN A 225 -5.72 -14.23 -97.23
C ASN A 225 -6.73 -13.93 -96.12
N GLN A 226 -8.05 -14.17 -96.37
CA GLN A 226 -9.07 -14.02 -95.30
C GLN A 226 -8.93 -15.04 -94.17
N GLN A 227 -8.62 -16.31 -94.49
CA GLN A 227 -8.33 -17.33 -93.43
C GLN A 227 -7.08 -16.98 -92.64
N GLN A 228 -6.05 -16.43 -93.26
CA GLN A 228 -4.84 -16.00 -92.59
C GLN A 228 -5.13 -14.83 -91.66
N LYS A 229 -6.00 -13.88 -92.07
CA LYS A 229 -6.49 -12.81 -91.18
C LYS A 229 -7.25 -13.36 -89.96
N VAL A 230 -8.12 -14.32 -90.14
CA VAL A 230 -8.82 -14.98 -89.06
C VAL A 230 -7.83 -15.65 -88.05
N ALA A 231 -6.84 -16.38 -88.59
CA ALA A 231 -5.83 -17.03 -87.78
C ALA A 231 -4.98 -16.04 -86.98
N ALA A 232 -4.60 -14.90 -87.65
CA ALA A 232 -3.88 -13.82 -86.96
C ALA A 232 -4.69 -13.20 -85.83
N LEU A 233 -5.96 -12.87 -86.06
CA LEU A 233 -6.87 -12.35 -84.99
C LEU A 233 -7.07 -13.32 -83.85
N GLN A 234 -7.19 -14.63 -84.15
CA GLN A 234 -7.27 -15.67 -83.12
C GLN A 234 -5.99 -15.75 -82.27
N GLY A 235 -4.82 -15.61 -82.93
CA GLY A 235 -3.54 -15.50 -82.25
C GLY A 235 -3.44 -14.28 -81.36
N ASP A 236 -3.86 -13.12 -81.87
CA ASP A 236 -3.87 -11.88 -81.02
C ASP A 236 -4.77 -11.98 -79.82
N ILE A 237 -5.99 -12.53 -79.98
CA ILE A 237 -6.91 -12.77 -78.89
C ILE A 237 -6.31 -13.74 -77.83
N SER A 238 -5.60 -14.78 -78.28
CA SER A 238 -4.94 -15.75 -77.41
C SER A 238 -3.85 -15.07 -76.59
N VAL A 239 -3.03 -14.18 -77.21
CA VAL A 239 -2.03 -13.39 -76.48
C VAL A 239 -2.67 -12.46 -75.48
N LEU A 240 -3.74 -11.73 -75.88
CA LEU A 240 -4.49 -10.85 -74.97
C LEU A 240 -5.14 -11.60 -73.79
N LYS A 241 -5.66 -12.82 -74.02
CA LYS A 241 -6.17 -13.69 -72.96
C LYS A 241 -5.09 -14.10 -71.99
N ALA A 242 -3.84 -14.20 -72.37
CA ALA A 242 -2.70 -14.49 -71.48
C ALA A 242 -2.13 -13.24 -70.81
N SER A 243 -2.19 -12.07 -71.49
CA SER A 243 -1.67 -10.81 -70.94
C SER A 243 -2.57 -10.22 -69.85
N ILE A 244 -3.91 -10.35 -69.97
CA ILE A 244 -4.87 -9.83 -69.00
C ILE A 244 -4.59 -10.38 -67.56
N PRO A 245 -4.56 -11.72 -67.33
CA PRO A 245 -4.27 -12.26 -65.98
C PRO A 245 -2.90 -11.79 -65.44
N LYS A 246 -1.90 -11.58 -66.30
CA LYS A 246 -0.59 -11.04 -65.91
C LYS A 246 -0.74 -9.59 -65.45
N ALA A 247 -1.50 -8.76 -66.15
CA ALA A 247 -1.77 -7.39 -65.75
C ALA A 247 -2.60 -7.34 -64.45
N GLU A 248 -3.58 -8.23 -64.31
CA GLU A 248 -4.35 -8.35 -63.06
C GLU A 248 -3.45 -8.72 -61.85
N ALA A 249 -2.53 -9.67 -62.05
CA ALA A 249 -1.55 -10.02 -61.01
C ALA A 249 -0.62 -8.84 -60.65
N ALA A 250 -0.19 -8.06 -61.64
CA ALA A 250 0.64 -6.87 -61.42
C ALA A 250 -0.11 -5.75 -60.66
N ALA A 251 -1.41 -5.56 -60.98
CA ALA A 251 -2.23 -4.60 -60.26
C ALA A 251 -2.47 -5.05 -58.80
N GLN A 252 -2.71 -6.35 -58.58
CA GLN A 252 -2.86 -6.90 -57.26
C GLN A 252 -1.59 -6.80 -56.44
N GLU A 253 -0.42 -7.01 -57.05
CA GLU A 253 0.88 -6.78 -56.39
C GLU A 253 1.04 -5.32 -55.97
N ALA A 254 0.67 -4.37 -56.83
CA ALA A 254 0.73 -2.95 -56.49
C ALA A 254 -0.22 -2.58 -55.34
N LEU A 255 -1.42 -3.14 -55.31
CA LEU A 255 -2.38 -2.97 -54.21
C LEU A 255 -1.82 -3.55 -52.91
N GLN A 256 -1.25 -4.75 -52.97
CA GLN A 256 -0.64 -5.37 -51.79
C GLN A 256 0.53 -4.55 -51.21
N LYS A 257 1.33 -3.95 -52.09
CA LYS A 257 2.41 -3.03 -51.67
C LYS A 257 1.87 -1.80 -50.98
N TYR A 258 0.78 -1.22 -51.45
CA TYR A 258 0.12 -0.09 -50.79
C TYR A 258 -0.42 -0.46 -49.41
N GLU A 259 -1.15 -1.57 -49.33
CA GLU A 259 -1.72 -2.03 -48.04
C GLU A 259 -0.64 -2.44 -47.03
N LEU A 260 0.42 -3.13 -47.50
CA LEU A 260 1.55 -3.51 -46.64
C LEU A 260 2.22 -2.27 -46.06
N ARG A 261 2.49 -1.26 -46.92
CA ARG A 261 3.16 -0.02 -46.49
C ARG A 261 2.30 0.73 -45.48
N LYS A 262 1.00 0.80 -45.69
CA LYS A 262 0.03 1.39 -44.73
C LYS A 262 0.04 0.65 -43.39
N ALA A 263 0.05 -0.68 -43.42
CA ALA A 263 0.12 -1.51 -42.21
C ALA A 263 1.47 -1.32 -41.47
N GLU A 264 2.59 -1.27 -42.18
CA GLU A 264 3.91 -0.99 -41.61
C GLU A 264 3.94 0.35 -40.88
N MET A 265 3.43 1.42 -41.53
CA MET A 265 3.36 2.75 -40.93
C MET A 265 2.50 2.74 -39.65
N ASN A 266 1.36 2.08 -39.67
CA ASN A 266 0.50 1.94 -38.49
C ASN A 266 1.19 1.14 -37.36
N SER A 267 1.90 0.05 -37.71
CA SER A 267 2.66 -0.75 -36.76
C SER A 267 3.75 0.09 -36.07
N GLN A 268 4.48 0.92 -36.82
CA GLN A 268 5.46 1.84 -36.27
C GLN A 268 4.86 2.84 -35.28
N ILE A 269 3.67 3.38 -35.59
CA ILE A 269 2.96 4.29 -34.70
C ILE A 269 2.57 3.55 -33.39
N VAL A 270 2.03 2.33 -33.49
CA VAL A 270 1.64 1.51 -32.34
C VAL A 270 2.87 1.17 -31.47
N GLU A 271 3.98 0.82 -32.08
CA GLU A 271 5.25 0.57 -31.39
C GLU A 271 5.72 1.81 -30.62
N GLU A 272 5.69 2.98 -31.26
CA GLU A 272 6.06 4.25 -30.64
C GLU A 272 5.09 4.58 -29.46
N ILE A 273 3.78 4.36 -29.62
CA ILE A 273 2.80 4.51 -28.53
C ILE A 273 3.16 3.61 -27.34
N ASN A 274 3.45 2.33 -27.59
CA ASN A 274 3.78 1.39 -26.55
C ASN A 274 5.07 1.75 -25.81
N LYS A 275 6.09 2.20 -26.54
CA LYS A 275 7.33 2.73 -25.96
C LYS A 275 7.05 3.93 -25.06
N ARG A 276 6.30 4.92 -25.55
CA ARG A 276 5.94 6.13 -24.78
C ARG A 276 5.09 5.80 -23.55
N ARG A 277 4.19 4.81 -23.64
CA ARG A 277 3.40 4.33 -22.48
C ARG A 277 4.28 3.67 -21.41
N ALA A 278 5.25 2.85 -21.82
CA ALA A 278 6.19 2.24 -20.89
C ALA A 278 7.06 3.31 -20.18
N GLU A 279 7.54 4.29 -20.93
CA GLU A 279 8.26 5.45 -20.37
C GLU A 279 7.37 6.24 -19.40
N LEU A 280 6.11 6.50 -19.77
CA LEU A 280 5.15 7.21 -18.92
C LEU A 280 4.87 6.45 -17.62
N ALA A 281 4.72 5.12 -17.68
CA ALA A 281 4.54 4.30 -16.48
C ALA A 281 5.74 4.41 -15.53
N SER A 282 6.97 4.32 -16.05
CA SER A 282 8.19 4.52 -15.25
C SER A 282 8.29 5.93 -14.65
N LEU A 283 7.90 6.95 -15.43
CA LEU A 283 7.87 8.34 -14.95
C LEU A 283 6.81 8.55 -13.88
N THR A 284 5.67 7.86 -13.96
CA THR A 284 4.61 7.93 -12.94
C THR A 284 5.10 7.42 -11.59
N GLU A 285 5.83 6.31 -11.57
CA GLU A 285 6.47 5.80 -10.35
C GLU A 285 7.54 6.77 -9.82
N SER A 286 8.34 7.33 -10.72
CA SER A 286 9.34 8.34 -10.35
C SER A 286 8.71 9.61 -9.79
N LEU A 287 7.56 10.03 -10.32
CA LEU A 287 6.79 11.17 -9.82
C LEU A 287 6.21 10.90 -8.44
N ALA A 288 5.66 9.70 -8.18
CA ALA A 288 5.18 9.32 -6.86
C ALA A 288 6.31 9.39 -5.83
N ALA A 289 7.46 8.77 -6.12
CA ALA A 289 8.63 8.82 -5.24
C ALA A 289 9.18 10.23 -5.07
N GLY A 290 9.21 11.04 -6.13
CA GLY A 290 9.65 12.43 -6.09
C GLY A 290 8.71 13.32 -5.28
N SER A 291 7.40 13.14 -5.44
CA SER A 291 6.37 13.85 -4.67
C SER A 291 6.50 13.58 -3.17
N ASP A 292 6.72 12.32 -2.79
CA ASP A 292 6.95 11.93 -1.41
C ASP A 292 8.21 12.59 -0.82
N ARG A 293 9.30 12.64 -1.60
CA ARG A 293 10.54 13.32 -1.18
C ARG A 293 10.32 14.81 -0.96
N VAL A 294 9.63 15.46 -1.87
CA VAL A 294 9.28 16.88 -1.75
C VAL A 294 8.35 17.11 -0.54
N THR A 295 7.38 16.23 -0.30
CA THR A 295 6.49 16.35 0.85
C THR A 295 7.25 16.18 2.18
N ARG A 296 8.25 15.31 2.23
CA ARG A 296 9.11 15.09 3.42
C ARG A 296 10.06 16.26 3.69
N THR A 297 10.20 17.24 2.80
CA THR A 297 10.96 18.46 3.12
C THR A 297 10.22 19.35 4.12
N GLU A 298 8.90 19.22 4.26
CA GLU A 298 8.14 19.82 5.35
C GLU A 298 8.04 18.83 6.52
N LEU A 299 8.81 19.10 7.59
CA LEU A 299 8.79 18.28 8.79
C LEU A 299 7.55 18.58 9.61
N LYS A 300 6.78 17.54 9.95
CA LYS A 300 5.54 17.63 10.74
C LYS A 300 5.66 16.82 12.02
N SER A 301 4.99 17.28 13.08
CA SER A 301 4.93 16.54 14.34
C SER A 301 4.14 15.23 14.20
N PRO A 302 4.71 14.07 14.56
CA PRO A 302 3.99 12.81 14.56
C PRO A 302 3.01 12.67 15.74
N VAL A 303 3.21 13.44 16.80
CA VAL A 303 2.47 13.38 18.07
C VAL A 303 2.13 14.78 18.58
N ARG A 304 1.15 14.87 19.47
CA ARG A 304 0.95 16.07 20.29
C ARG A 304 1.98 16.07 21.42
N GLY A 305 2.79 17.13 21.54
CA GLY A 305 3.87 17.17 22.51
C GLY A 305 4.51 18.52 22.69
N THR A 306 5.47 18.59 23.61
CA THR A 306 6.28 19.77 23.84
C THR A 306 7.65 19.59 23.21
N ILE A 307 8.15 20.59 22.49
CA ILE A 307 9.49 20.59 21.91
C ILE A 307 10.51 20.70 23.04
N LYS A 308 11.28 19.64 23.22
CA LYS A 308 12.29 19.56 24.29
C LYS A 308 13.57 20.29 23.90
N GLN A 309 14.06 20.01 22.71
CA GLN A 309 15.32 20.57 22.21
C GLN A 309 15.33 20.60 20.68
N ILE A 310 15.90 21.66 20.11
CA ILE A 310 16.15 21.81 18.68
C ILE A 310 17.67 21.71 18.48
N MET A 311 18.12 20.73 17.70
CA MET A 311 19.55 20.50 17.43
C MET A 311 20.05 21.37 16.30
N LEU A 312 19.27 21.51 15.22
CA LEU A 312 19.57 22.35 14.07
C LEU A 312 18.87 23.72 14.21
N LYS A 313 19.56 24.72 14.76
CA LYS A 313 18.98 26.06 15.06
C LYS A 313 19.23 27.09 13.98
N THR A 314 20.24 26.88 13.14
CA THR A 314 20.70 27.91 12.19
C THR A 314 19.99 27.79 10.89
N VAL A 315 19.22 28.83 10.49
CA VAL A 315 18.68 28.95 9.15
C VAL A 315 19.84 29.01 8.14
N GLY A 316 19.73 28.22 7.05
CA GLY A 316 20.83 27.97 6.13
C GLY A 316 21.75 26.81 6.55
N GLY A 317 21.55 26.22 7.73
CA GLY A 317 22.28 25.03 8.17
C GLY A 317 21.90 23.79 7.34
N VAL A 318 22.86 22.89 7.14
CA VAL A 318 22.67 21.66 6.36
C VAL A 318 22.35 20.52 7.30
N ALA A 319 21.17 19.92 7.14
CA ALA A 319 20.79 18.65 7.74
C ALA A 319 21.27 17.51 6.85
N LYS A 320 22.00 16.56 7.42
CA LYS A 320 22.37 15.33 6.70
C LYS A 320 21.19 14.33 6.74
N PRO A 321 21.09 13.42 5.77
CA PRO A 321 20.12 12.33 5.82
C PRO A 321 20.23 11.52 7.12
N GLY A 322 19.09 11.35 7.83
CA GLY A 322 19.02 10.63 9.10
C GLY A 322 19.58 11.41 10.31
N GLU A 323 19.92 12.69 10.16
CA GLU A 323 20.37 13.50 11.28
C GLU A 323 19.19 14.02 12.11
N PRO A 324 19.21 13.89 13.45
CA PRO A 324 18.17 14.38 14.32
C PRO A 324 18.12 15.92 14.30
N ILE A 325 16.94 16.47 14.05
CA ILE A 325 16.68 17.90 13.95
C ILE A 325 16.12 18.45 15.26
N MET A 326 15.20 17.73 15.88
CA MET A 326 14.59 18.09 17.16
C MET A 326 14.04 16.90 17.92
N GLU A 327 13.80 17.10 19.22
CA GLU A 327 13.17 16.13 20.11
C GLU A 327 11.82 16.66 20.60
N ILE A 328 10.78 15.81 20.59
CA ILE A 328 9.44 16.11 21.10
C ILE A 328 9.11 15.14 22.21
N VAL A 329 8.66 15.68 23.35
CA VAL A 329 8.10 14.89 24.45
C VAL A 329 6.58 14.87 24.31
N PRO A 330 5.96 13.70 24.14
CA PRO A 330 4.50 13.60 24.04
C PRO A 330 3.80 14.11 25.29
N LEU A 331 2.67 14.79 25.15
CA LEU A 331 1.84 15.29 26.25
C LEU A 331 0.68 14.34 26.58
N ASP A 332 0.20 13.58 25.60
CA ASP A 332 -0.91 12.64 25.77
C ASP A 332 -0.41 11.30 26.31
N ASP A 333 0.36 11.36 27.40
CA ASP A 333 1.04 10.20 27.94
C ASP A 333 0.42 9.71 29.24
N THR A 334 0.15 8.42 29.32
CA THR A 334 -0.17 7.78 30.60
C THR A 334 1.12 7.67 31.40
N LEU A 335 1.10 8.21 32.61
CA LEU A 335 2.26 8.10 33.48
C LEU A 335 2.39 6.63 33.93
N LEU A 336 3.54 6.05 33.67
CA LEU A 336 3.90 4.71 34.14
C LEU A 336 4.86 4.84 35.34
N VAL A 337 4.74 3.91 36.26
CA VAL A 337 5.67 3.78 37.37
C VAL A 337 6.45 2.49 37.20
N GLU A 338 7.71 2.61 36.89
CA GLU A 338 8.63 1.48 36.89
C GLU A 338 9.10 1.22 38.32
N THR A 339 8.77 0.05 38.86
CA THR A 339 9.08 -0.30 40.24
C THR A 339 9.97 -1.52 40.28
N ARG A 340 11.07 -1.45 41.03
CA ARG A 340 11.91 -2.61 41.34
C ARG A 340 11.34 -3.40 42.46
N ILE A 341 11.14 -4.69 42.25
CA ILE A 341 10.53 -5.63 43.18
C ILE A 341 11.57 -6.67 43.61
N ARG A 342 11.49 -7.14 44.84
CA ARG A 342 12.36 -8.23 45.28
C ARG A 342 12.02 -9.51 44.52
N PRO A 343 13.02 -10.30 44.08
CA PRO A 343 12.76 -11.53 43.33
C PRO A 343 11.83 -12.54 44.02
N GLY A 344 11.83 -12.54 45.37
CA GLY A 344 10.93 -13.41 46.18
C GLY A 344 9.44 -12.98 46.13
N ASP A 345 9.15 -11.72 45.86
CA ASP A 345 7.79 -11.16 45.85
C ASP A 345 7.14 -11.21 44.46
N ILE A 346 7.91 -11.53 43.42
CA ILE A 346 7.41 -11.59 42.02
C ILE A 346 6.31 -12.66 41.87
N ALA A 347 6.41 -13.78 42.61
CA ALA A 347 5.44 -14.87 42.53
C ALA A 347 4.02 -14.48 42.94
N PHE A 348 3.87 -13.42 43.74
CA PHE A 348 2.61 -12.92 44.27
C PHE A 348 1.99 -11.79 43.42
N ILE A 349 2.67 -11.34 42.40
CA ILE A 349 2.24 -10.22 41.55
C ILE A 349 1.71 -10.76 40.23
N ARG A 350 0.55 -10.28 39.81
CA ARG A 350 -0.09 -10.65 38.55
C ARG A 350 -0.42 -9.42 37.72
N PRO A 351 -0.40 -9.52 36.41
CA PRO A 351 -0.92 -8.47 35.53
C PRO A 351 -2.38 -8.13 35.87
N ASN A 352 -2.75 -6.87 35.75
CA ASN A 352 -4.06 -6.29 36.11
C ASN A 352 -4.37 -6.28 37.61
N GLN A 353 -3.38 -6.49 38.48
CA GLN A 353 -3.52 -6.37 39.90
C GLN A 353 -3.52 -4.90 40.34
N LYS A 354 -4.40 -4.52 41.28
CA LYS A 354 -4.46 -3.15 41.79
C LYS A 354 -3.20 -2.79 42.56
N ALA A 355 -2.64 -1.64 42.28
CA ALA A 355 -1.45 -1.11 42.93
C ALA A 355 -1.75 0.27 43.52
N MET A 356 -1.15 0.59 44.67
CA MET A 356 -1.23 1.90 45.26
C MET A 356 0.15 2.57 45.20
N VAL A 357 0.25 3.66 44.42
CA VAL A 357 1.47 4.44 44.30
C VAL A 357 1.46 5.59 45.29
N LYS A 358 2.48 5.66 46.14
CA LYS A 358 2.73 6.76 47.06
C LYS A 358 3.85 7.65 46.52
N VAL A 359 3.53 8.91 46.28
CA VAL A 359 4.51 9.87 45.78
C VAL A 359 5.22 10.55 46.92
N THR A 360 6.55 10.55 46.94
CA THR A 360 7.38 11.10 48.04
C THR A 360 7.24 12.60 48.24
N ALA A 361 6.84 13.33 47.18
CA ALA A 361 6.67 14.78 47.22
C ALA A 361 5.43 15.23 48.04
N TYR A 362 4.51 14.32 48.37
CA TYR A 362 3.27 14.64 49.04
C TYR A 362 3.10 13.79 50.30
N ASP A 363 2.55 14.38 51.36
CA ASP A 363 2.24 13.65 52.57
C ASP A 363 1.05 12.70 52.31
N PHE A 364 1.35 11.40 52.36
CA PHE A 364 0.36 10.34 52.11
C PHE A 364 -0.82 10.40 53.05
N SER A 365 -0.62 10.89 54.30
CA SER A 365 -1.68 10.96 55.33
C SER A 365 -2.75 12.00 54.94
N ILE A 366 -2.40 13.00 54.19
CA ILE A 366 -3.27 14.09 53.77
C ILE A 366 -3.86 13.87 52.37
N TYR A 367 -3.05 13.45 51.43
CA TYR A 367 -3.42 13.37 50.01
C TYR A 367 -3.74 11.95 49.54
N GLY A 368 -3.47 10.94 50.33
CA GLY A 368 -3.67 9.51 49.94
C GLY A 368 -2.65 9.02 48.93
N GLY A 369 -2.93 7.89 48.31
CA GLY A 369 -2.12 7.30 47.25
C GLY A 369 -2.86 7.28 45.90
N LEU A 370 -2.10 7.32 44.83
CA LEU A 370 -2.63 7.16 43.47
C LEU A 370 -2.92 5.67 43.20
N GLN A 371 -4.12 5.38 42.71
CA GLN A 371 -4.48 4.01 42.34
C GLN A 371 -3.95 3.74 40.93
N GLY A 372 -3.38 2.57 40.70
CA GLY A 372 -2.90 2.09 39.43
C GLY A 372 -3.13 0.59 39.30
N GLU A 373 -2.83 0.07 38.15
CA GLU A 373 -2.89 -1.36 37.82
C GLU A 373 -1.53 -1.81 37.26
N VAL A 374 -1.15 -3.04 37.57
CA VAL A 374 0.07 -3.65 37.02
C VAL A 374 -0.16 -3.97 35.57
N GLU A 375 0.62 -3.33 34.69
CA GLU A 375 0.50 -3.56 33.26
C GLU A 375 1.42 -4.68 32.79
N GLN A 376 2.68 -4.63 33.22
CA GLN A 376 3.69 -5.59 32.79
C GLN A 376 4.63 -5.94 33.93
N ILE A 377 5.05 -7.20 33.98
CA ILE A 377 6.01 -7.73 34.95
C ILE A 377 7.21 -8.27 34.17
N SER A 378 8.42 -7.78 34.51
CA SER A 378 9.70 -8.31 34.03
C SER A 378 10.37 -9.13 35.13
N ALA A 379 11.51 -9.76 34.85
CA ALA A 379 12.18 -10.64 35.82
C ALA A 379 12.62 -9.95 37.13
N ASP A 380 12.79 -8.65 37.11
CA ASP A 380 13.28 -7.83 38.25
C ASP A 380 12.50 -6.52 38.45
N THR A 381 11.56 -6.21 37.56
CA THR A 381 10.77 -4.96 37.57
C THR A 381 9.30 -5.20 37.28
N ALA A 382 8.42 -4.42 37.90
CA ALA A 382 7.01 -4.33 37.52
C ALA A 382 6.68 -2.90 37.07
N ILE A 383 5.97 -2.80 35.96
CA ILE A 383 5.48 -1.55 35.39
C ILE A 383 4.01 -1.41 35.73
N CYS A 384 3.66 -0.31 36.39
CA CYS A 384 2.28 0.03 36.74
C CYS A 384 1.81 1.24 35.95
N SER A 385 0.66 1.13 35.30
CA SER A 385 -0.04 2.28 34.76
C SER A 385 -0.82 3.01 35.85
N MET A 386 -0.73 4.34 35.88
CA MET A 386 -1.53 5.17 36.76
C MET A 386 -2.77 5.66 36.03
N TRP A 387 -3.95 5.39 36.55
CA TRP A 387 -5.18 5.99 36.05
C TRP A 387 -5.41 7.32 36.76
N PRO A 388 -5.53 8.43 36.05
CA PRO A 388 -5.86 9.73 36.64
C PRO A 388 -7.35 9.76 36.98
N LYS A 389 -7.76 9.18 38.09
CA LYS A 389 -9.13 9.35 38.60
C LYS A 389 -9.39 10.69 39.27
N TYR A 390 -8.33 11.45 39.58
CA TYR A 390 -8.44 12.82 40.07
C TYR A 390 -7.30 13.62 39.45
N ALA A 391 -7.66 14.60 38.61
CA ALA A 391 -6.74 15.67 38.24
C ALA A 391 -6.22 16.29 39.57
N LEU A 392 -4.92 16.34 39.73
CA LEU A 392 -4.30 17.15 40.80
C LEU A 392 -4.90 18.56 40.62
N PRO A 393 -5.35 19.22 41.70
CA PRO A 393 -5.86 20.57 41.62
C PRO A 393 -4.78 21.42 40.95
N GLU A 394 -5.13 22.11 39.86
CA GLU A 394 -4.26 23.06 39.20
C GLU A 394 -3.72 24.01 40.24
N THR A 395 -2.44 23.99 40.48
CA THR A 395 -1.80 24.99 41.34
C THR A 395 -1.97 26.34 40.64
N PRO A 396 -2.49 27.36 41.35
CA PRO A 396 -2.59 28.70 40.74
C PRO A 396 -1.21 29.16 40.31
N SER A 397 -1.13 29.61 39.07
CA SER A 397 0.05 30.17 38.45
C SER A 397 0.63 31.29 39.31
N SER A 398 1.74 31.06 39.97
CA SER A 398 2.64 32.13 40.43
C SER A 398 4.09 31.69 40.26
N THR A 399 4.71 32.36 39.27
CA THR A 399 6.13 32.76 39.27
C THR A 399 7.06 32.10 40.31
N ALA A 400 7.79 31.05 39.91
CA ALA A 400 9.15 30.81 40.39
C ALA A 400 9.82 29.75 39.51
N GLY A 401 10.94 30.14 38.92
CA GLY A 401 11.76 29.31 38.06
C GLY A 401 12.43 28.13 38.76
N ASN A 402 12.83 27.22 37.90
CA ASN A 402 13.86 26.20 38.12
C ASN A 402 13.77 25.39 39.40
N ASN A 403 13.11 24.22 39.33
CA ASN A 403 13.64 22.97 39.91
C ASN A 403 12.65 21.82 39.79
N CYS A 404 12.46 21.28 38.60
CA CYS A 404 11.86 19.95 38.43
C CYS A 404 12.96 18.92 38.15
N ARG A 405 13.77 18.64 39.15
CA ARG A 405 14.60 17.43 39.20
C ARG A 405 14.33 16.72 40.50
N SER A 406 13.77 15.53 40.42
CA SER A 406 13.56 14.51 41.47
C SER A 406 12.12 14.28 41.93
N PHE A 407 11.28 13.78 41.07
CA PHE A 407 10.18 12.94 41.53
C PHE A 407 10.73 11.52 41.80
N ARG A 408 10.93 11.17 43.07
CA ARG A 408 11.18 9.78 43.47
C ARG A 408 9.84 9.22 43.96
N ALA A 409 9.27 8.28 43.22
CA ALA A 409 8.12 7.51 43.71
C ALA A 409 8.58 6.54 44.80
N TRP A 410 7.92 6.55 45.95
CA TRP A 410 8.23 5.68 47.08
C TRP A 410 7.08 4.67 47.30
N CYS A 411 7.43 3.39 47.30
CA CYS A 411 6.58 2.23 47.65
C CYS A 411 5.23 2.11 46.93
N ALA A 412 5.17 1.26 45.94
CA ALA A 412 3.93 0.64 45.56
C ALA A 412 3.54 -0.42 46.63
N ARG A 413 2.32 -0.35 47.15
CA ARG A 413 1.75 -1.39 48.02
C ARG A 413 0.78 -2.22 47.18
N TRP A 414 1.02 -3.49 47.14
CA TRP A 414 0.22 -4.45 46.41
C TRP A 414 -0.78 -5.11 47.36
N THR A 415 -2.04 -5.12 47.02
CA THR A 415 -3.08 -5.89 47.72
C THR A 415 -3.61 -6.94 46.76
N SER A 416 -3.57 -8.20 47.16
CA SER A 416 -4.16 -9.32 46.45
C SER A 416 -5.65 -9.39 46.61
#